data_f848485e3bdcd02794ac294e7bcc3092
#
_entry.id   f848485e3bdcd02794ac294e7bcc3092
#
_cell.length_a   1.000
_cell.length_b   1.000
_cell.length_c   1.000
_cell.angle_alpha   90.00
_cell.angle_beta   90.00
_cell.angle_gamma   90.00
#
_symmetry.space_group_name_H-M   'P 1'
#
loop_
_entity.id
_entity.type
_entity.pdbx_description
1 polymer ?
#
loop_
_entity_poly.entity_id
_entity_poly.type
_entity_poly.pdbx_seq_one_letter_code
_entity_poly.pdbx_strand_id
1 'polypeptide(L)'
;MRTVPLTHQRVTIQDDFDLDKILESGQCFRPRKLADGRCRFVSGKALLYLTPLGCGQYDASWYGADWDVWAGYFDLGRSYAALRQSLAGQSAYLDAALAFGQGIRVLRQDPWEMLVTFIISQRKSIPAIRTAVEQLARCCGEPLCAEGDEVFLFPTPEQLCGLTEAQLTDCGLGYRTRYIQHAAAQAAAHTLDFDALAVLPDDALFSRLLTLDGVGKKVANCVCLFGYGRTAMAPIDVWIQRLIDEEFGGRDPFPAYGQQAGIVQQYLFYYKRSTSTQKK
;
A
#
# COMPACT_ATOMS: atom_id res chain seq x y z
N MET A 1 20.62 2.28 17.96
CA MET A 1 19.24 2.71 17.61
C MET A 1 19.06 4.15 18.04
N ARG A 2 18.53 5.02 17.16
CA ARG A 2 18.34 6.45 17.46
C ARG A 2 16.94 6.66 18.05
N THR A 3 16.84 7.27 19.23
CA THR A 3 15.57 7.72 19.79
C THR A 3 15.15 9.01 19.11
N VAL A 4 13.89 9.05 18.66
CA VAL A 4 13.33 10.21 17.94
C VAL A 4 12.16 10.80 18.72
N PRO A 5 12.07 12.14 18.78
CA PRO A 5 10.92 12.83 19.37
C PRO A 5 9.73 12.73 18.42
N LEU A 6 8.53 12.64 18.96
CA LEU A 6 7.28 12.69 18.20
C LEU A 6 6.63 14.07 18.36
N THR A 7 6.03 14.56 17.28
CA THR A 7 5.06 15.66 17.32
C THR A 7 3.68 15.05 17.59
N HIS A 8 2.90 15.66 18.49
CA HIS A 8 1.58 15.16 18.89
C HIS A 8 0.51 16.17 18.51
N GLN A 9 -0.60 15.68 17.96
CA GLN A 9 -1.76 16.50 17.65
C GLN A 9 -3.03 15.66 17.67
N ARG A 10 -4.13 16.26 18.14
CA ARG A 10 -5.46 15.68 17.94
C ARG A 10 -5.96 16.06 16.56
N VAL A 11 -6.39 15.06 15.80
CA VAL A 11 -6.92 15.23 14.44
C VAL A 11 -8.32 14.68 14.36
N THR A 12 -9.13 15.21 13.43
CA THR A 12 -10.50 14.76 13.19
C THR A 12 -10.62 14.33 11.73
N ILE A 13 -11.10 13.11 11.51
CA ILE A 13 -11.38 12.54 10.19
C ILE A 13 -12.87 12.20 10.17
N GLN A 14 -13.68 13.00 9.45
CA GLN A 14 -15.13 12.89 9.45
C GLN A 14 -15.69 12.01 8.33
N ASP A 15 -14.91 11.80 7.27
CA ASP A 15 -15.31 10.92 6.15
C ASP A 15 -15.03 9.45 6.50
N ASP A 16 -15.44 8.56 5.64
CA ASP A 16 -15.18 7.11 5.74
C ASP A 16 -13.71 6.84 6.10
N PHE A 17 -13.45 6.30 7.29
CA PHE A 17 -12.12 5.98 7.78
C PHE A 17 -12.19 4.91 8.88
N ASP A 18 -11.64 3.75 8.60
CA ASP A 18 -11.61 2.61 9.51
C ASP A 18 -10.20 2.00 9.51
N LEU A 19 -9.46 2.21 10.61
CA LEU A 19 -8.07 1.77 10.73
C LEU A 19 -7.93 0.25 10.61
N ASP A 20 -8.81 -0.54 11.22
CA ASP A 20 -8.71 -1.99 11.19
C ASP A 20 -8.93 -2.51 9.74
N LYS A 21 -9.91 -1.95 9.02
CA LYS A 21 -10.12 -2.29 7.61
C LYS A 21 -8.97 -1.84 6.70
N ILE A 22 -8.41 -0.65 6.94
CA ILE A 22 -7.23 -0.17 6.22
C ILE A 22 -6.04 -1.13 6.41
N LEU A 23 -5.76 -1.53 7.66
CA LEU A 23 -4.68 -2.47 7.98
C LEU A 23 -4.87 -3.85 7.33
N GLU A 24 -6.11 -4.28 7.17
CA GLU A 24 -6.47 -5.59 6.60
C GLU A 24 -6.77 -5.55 5.10
N SER A 25 -6.80 -4.38 4.49
CA SER A 25 -7.22 -4.18 3.10
C SER A 25 -6.33 -4.86 2.05
N GLY A 26 -5.10 -5.26 2.42
CA GLY A 26 -4.16 -5.96 1.54
C GLY A 26 -3.38 -5.05 0.59
N GLN A 27 -3.45 -3.74 0.78
CA GLN A 27 -2.69 -2.73 0.02
C GLN A 27 -1.43 -2.26 0.74
N CYS A 28 -1.33 -2.51 2.05
CA CYS A 28 -0.19 -2.14 2.90
C CYS A 28 0.24 -3.34 3.74
N PHE A 29 1.55 -3.46 3.99
CA PHE A 29 2.09 -4.68 4.59
C PHE A 29 2.91 -4.41 5.86
N ARG A 30 3.33 -3.16 6.10
CA ARG A 30 4.10 -2.75 7.29
C ARG A 30 3.26 -2.10 8.39
N PRO A 31 2.14 -1.42 8.08
CA PRO A 31 1.27 -0.93 9.13
C PRO A 31 0.75 -2.04 10.01
N ARG A 32 0.67 -1.77 11.33
CA ARG A 32 0.18 -2.73 12.32
C ARG A 32 -0.46 -2.06 13.53
N LYS A 33 -1.35 -2.77 14.18
CA LYS A 33 -1.89 -2.41 15.50
C LYS A 33 -0.93 -2.91 16.58
N LEU A 34 -0.56 -2.05 17.50
CA LEU A 34 0.31 -2.35 18.62
C LEU A 34 -0.50 -2.85 19.81
N ALA A 35 0.18 -3.45 20.81
CA ALA A 35 -0.47 -3.98 22.00
C ALA A 35 -1.13 -2.89 22.87
N ASP A 36 -0.66 -1.65 22.78
CA ASP A 36 -1.21 -0.49 23.48
C ASP A 36 -2.41 0.16 22.75
N GLY A 37 -2.84 -0.42 21.61
CA GLY A 37 -3.97 0.05 20.82
C GLY A 37 -3.62 1.07 19.74
N ARG A 38 -2.40 1.59 19.72
CA ARG A 38 -1.93 2.47 18.64
C ARG A 38 -1.85 1.71 17.31
N CYS A 39 -2.21 2.35 16.22
CA CYS A 39 -1.93 1.87 14.87
C CYS A 39 -0.69 2.58 14.31
N ARG A 40 0.37 1.81 14.03
CA ARG A 40 1.63 2.32 13.49
C ARG A 40 1.64 2.25 11.97
N PHE A 41 2.05 3.35 11.34
CA PHE A 41 2.32 3.46 9.91
C PHE A 41 3.75 3.93 9.68
N VAL A 42 4.41 3.33 8.71
CA VAL A 42 5.76 3.71 8.26
C VAL A 42 5.70 3.90 6.76
N SER A 43 6.21 5.01 6.25
CA SER A 43 6.30 5.28 4.82
C SER A 43 7.55 6.11 4.53
N GLY A 44 8.44 5.59 3.70
CA GLY A 44 9.74 6.21 3.45
C GLY A 44 10.51 6.43 4.76
N LYS A 45 10.81 7.70 5.09
CA LYS A 45 11.51 8.10 6.33
C LYS A 45 10.58 8.58 7.44
N ALA A 46 9.27 8.45 7.25
CA ALA A 46 8.26 8.97 8.16
C ALA A 46 7.59 7.85 8.97
N LEU A 47 7.20 8.18 10.20
CA LEU A 47 6.53 7.33 11.16
C LEU A 47 5.30 8.04 11.71
N LEU A 48 4.17 7.34 11.79
CA LEU A 48 2.93 7.82 12.39
C LEU A 48 2.34 6.77 13.32
N TYR A 49 1.84 7.21 14.45
CA TYR A 49 0.92 6.47 15.29
C TYR A 49 -0.43 7.17 15.30
N LEU A 50 -1.51 6.40 15.17
CA LEU A 50 -2.88 6.86 15.32
C LEU A 50 -3.56 6.03 16.41
N THR A 51 -4.14 6.73 17.39
CA THR A 51 -4.96 6.13 18.45
C THR A 51 -6.41 6.60 18.30
N PRO A 52 -7.38 5.72 18.05
CA PRO A 52 -8.79 6.13 17.99
C PRO A 52 -9.27 6.65 19.34
N LEU A 53 -9.93 7.82 19.34
CA LEU A 53 -10.58 8.41 20.53
C LEU A 53 -12.12 8.33 20.47
N GLY A 54 -12.65 7.84 19.36
CA GLY A 54 -14.11 7.82 19.08
C GLY A 54 -14.58 9.06 18.32
N CYS A 55 -15.78 8.97 17.75
CA CYS A 55 -16.42 10.05 17.00
C CYS A 55 -15.54 10.69 15.90
N GLY A 56 -14.72 9.88 15.21
CA GLY A 56 -13.83 10.36 14.15
C GLY A 56 -12.62 11.16 14.65
N GLN A 57 -12.37 11.17 15.97
CA GLN A 57 -11.19 11.81 16.57
C GLN A 57 -10.06 10.79 16.77
N TYR A 58 -8.82 11.23 16.55
CA TYR A 58 -7.63 10.44 16.71
C TYR A 58 -6.54 11.25 17.42
N ASP A 59 -5.83 10.60 18.32
CA ASP A 59 -4.55 11.09 18.80
C ASP A 59 -3.48 10.66 17.80
N ALA A 60 -2.88 11.64 17.13
CA ALA A 60 -1.86 11.43 16.11
C ALA A 60 -0.49 11.83 16.65
N SER A 61 0.50 10.97 16.55
CA SER A 61 1.88 11.29 16.87
C SER A 61 2.82 10.82 15.75
N TRP A 62 3.74 11.68 15.31
CA TRP A 62 4.56 11.41 14.13
C TRP A 62 5.98 11.93 14.22
N TYR A 63 6.82 11.37 13.33
CA TYR A 63 8.19 11.77 13.08
C TYR A 63 8.47 11.79 11.59
N GLY A 64 9.29 12.71 11.12
CA GLY A 64 9.86 12.72 9.76
C GLY A 64 8.98 13.32 8.66
N ALA A 65 7.72 13.61 8.94
CA ALA A 65 6.81 14.28 8.02
C ALA A 65 5.70 15.00 8.81
N ASP A 66 5.14 16.05 8.26
CA ASP A 66 4.01 16.76 8.86
C ASP A 66 2.67 16.04 8.62
N TRP A 67 1.63 16.48 9.36
CA TRP A 67 0.29 15.90 9.22
C TRP A 67 -0.26 15.94 7.79
N ASP A 68 0.04 17.00 7.03
CA ASP A 68 -0.43 17.13 5.63
C ASP A 68 0.09 16.01 4.72
N VAL A 69 1.32 15.52 4.96
CA VAL A 69 1.87 14.35 4.27
C VAL A 69 1.05 13.10 4.60
N TRP A 70 0.68 12.92 5.89
CA TRP A 70 -0.16 11.81 6.32
C TRP A 70 -1.61 11.94 5.85
N ALA A 71 -2.14 13.15 5.78
CA ALA A 71 -3.44 13.42 5.16
C ALA A 71 -3.43 13.02 3.67
N GLY A 72 -2.34 13.33 2.97
CA GLY A 72 -2.09 12.84 1.60
C GLY A 72 -1.97 11.32 1.52
N TYR A 73 -1.22 10.70 2.45
CA TYR A 73 -1.05 9.25 2.54
C TYR A 73 -2.40 8.50 2.64
N PHE A 74 -3.33 9.02 3.45
CA PHE A 74 -4.68 8.47 3.62
C PHE A 74 -5.69 8.99 2.59
N ASP A 75 -5.28 9.78 1.61
CA ASP A 75 -6.16 10.42 0.60
C ASP A 75 -7.33 11.17 1.25
N LEU A 76 -7.08 11.92 2.37
CA LEU A 76 -8.12 12.61 3.12
C LEU A 76 -8.78 13.76 2.35
N GLY A 77 -8.16 14.26 1.29
CA GLY A 77 -8.73 15.28 0.40
C GLY A 77 -9.88 14.78 -0.46
N ARG A 78 -10.12 13.46 -0.53
CA ARG A 78 -11.21 12.85 -1.30
C ARG A 78 -12.33 12.40 -0.37
N SER A 79 -13.59 12.69 -0.72
CA SER A 79 -14.74 12.12 0.00
C SER A 79 -15.05 10.71 -0.51
N TYR A 80 -14.77 9.71 0.31
CA TYR A 80 -15.10 8.31 0.03
C TYR A 80 -16.59 8.02 0.28
N ALA A 81 -17.23 8.75 1.18
CA ALA A 81 -18.67 8.67 1.37
C ALA A 81 -19.43 9.11 0.12
N ALA A 82 -19.05 10.27 -0.47
CA ALA A 82 -19.66 10.76 -1.71
C ALA A 82 -19.38 9.80 -2.89
N LEU A 83 -18.16 9.25 -2.96
CA LEU A 83 -17.78 8.27 -3.98
C LEU A 83 -18.64 7.00 -3.86
N ARG A 84 -18.82 6.44 -2.66
CA ARG A 84 -19.67 5.26 -2.46
C ARG A 84 -21.12 5.54 -2.86
N GLN A 85 -21.65 6.72 -2.54
CA GLN A 85 -22.98 7.13 -2.95
C GLN A 85 -23.13 7.20 -4.47
N SER A 86 -22.13 7.72 -5.19
CA SER A 86 -22.16 7.81 -6.66
C SER A 86 -22.07 6.45 -7.37
N LEU A 87 -21.52 5.44 -6.69
CA LEU A 87 -21.38 4.07 -7.20
C LEU A 87 -22.54 3.14 -6.84
N ALA A 88 -23.37 3.55 -5.86
CA ALA A 88 -24.49 2.73 -5.38
C ALA A 88 -25.55 2.48 -6.47
N GLY A 89 -26.17 1.28 -6.44
CA GLY A 89 -27.23 0.89 -7.35
C GLY A 89 -26.77 0.36 -8.72
N GLN A 90 -25.47 0.25 -8.97
CA GLN A 90 -24.97 -0.27 -10.24
C GLN A 90 -25.03 -1.81 -10.32
N SER A 91 -24.79 -2.51 -9.22
CA SER A 91 -25.02 -3.95 -9.10
C SER A 91 -25.10 -4.35 -7.63
N ALA A 92 -25.86 -5.42 -7.34
CA ALA A 92 -25.99 -5.94 -5.97
C ALA A 92 -24.64 -6.36 -5.36
N TYR A 93 -23.74 -6.90 -6.16
CA TYR A 93 -22.41 -7.30 -5.70
C TYR A 93 -21.54 -6.10 -5.33
N LEU A 94 -21.56 -5.05 -6.16
CA LEU A 94 -20.83 -3.81 -5.87
C LEU A 94 -21.41 -3.13 -4.62
N ASP A 95 -22.73 -3.05 -4.49
CA ASP A 95 -23.38 -2.47 -3.31
C ASP A 95 -22.98 -3.17 -2.01
N ALA A 96 -22.95 -4.52 -2.03
CA ALA A 96 -22.45 -5.32 -0.91
C ALA A 96 -20.97 -5.03 -0.60
N ALA A 97 -20.12 -4.91 -1.63
CA ALA A 97 -18.70 -4.59 -1.46
C ALA A 97 -18.49 -3.18 -0.90
N LEU A 98 -19.23 -2.19 -1.38
CA LEU A 98 -19.18 -0.80 -0.90
C LEU A 98 -19.64 -0.69 0.56
N ALA A 99 -20.69 -1.40 0.95
CA ALA A 99 -21.19 -1.43 2.33
C ALA A 99 -20.18 -2.13 3.26
N PHE A 100 -19.67 -3.30 2.86
CA PHE A 100 -18.69 -4.06 3.64
C PHE A 100 -17.36 -3.30 3.81
N GLY A 101 -16.88 -2.68 2.74
CA GLY A 101 -15.63 -1.94 2.68
C GLY A 101 -15.72 -0.50 3.19
N GLN A 102 -16.88 -0.03 3.68
CA GLN A 102 -16.99 1.33 4.21
C GLN A 102 -15.89 1.62 5.24
N GLY A 103 -15.18 2.72 5.06
CA GLY A 103 -14.03 3.11 5.88
C GLY A 103 -12.67 2.72 5.29
N ILE A 104 -12.62 1.89 4.24
CA ILE A 104 -11.37 1.66 3.50
C ILE A 104 -11.04 2.89 2.67
N ARG A 105 -9.76 3.24 2.63
CA ARG A 105 -9.19 4.27 1.76
C ARG A 105 -8.03 3.69 0.96
N VAL A 106 -7.83 4.16 -0.25
CA VAL A 106 -6.65 3.81 -1.05
C VAL A 106 -5.48 4.68 -0.58
N LEU A 107 -4.45 4.03 -0.05
CA LEU A 107 -3.30 4.71 0.51
C LEU A 107 -2.32 5.15 -0.59
N ARG A 108 -1.72 6.35 -0.42
CA ARG A 108 -0.61 6.84 -1.26
C ARG A 108 0.69 6.64 -0.49
N GLN A 109 1.32 5.51 -0.73
CA GLN A 109 2.51 5.06 -0.03
C GLN A 109 3.78 5.49 -0.78
N ASP A 110 4.93 5.29 -0.19
CA ASP A 110 6.21 5.56 -0.84
C ASP A 110 6.38 4.71 -2.12
N PRO A 111 6.63 5.31 -3.30
CA PRO A 111 6.70 4.58 -4.57
C PRO A 111 7.83 3.54 -4.63
N TRP A 112 8.98 3.82 -4.00
CA TRP A 112 10.08 2.87 -3.93
C TRP A 112 9.71 1.65 -3.08
N GLU A 113 9.16 1.89 -1.90
CA GLU A 113 8.66 0.81 -1.02
C GLU A 113 7.59 -0.02 -1.74
N MET A 114 6.67 0.63 -2.47
CA MET A 114 5.62 -0.08 -3.21
C MET A 114 6.19 -0.92 -4.35
N LEU A 115 7.18 -0.42 -5.10
CA LEU A 115 7.82 -1.21 -6.15
C LEU A 115 8.44 -2.50 -5.57
N VAL A 116 9.29 -2.38 -4.55
CA VAL A 116 9.93 -3.54 -3.92
C VAL A 116 8.89 -4.48 -3.30
N THR A 117 7.93 -3.95 -2.56
CA THR A 117 6.89 -4.73 -1.88
C THR A 117 6.03 -5.51 -2.87
N PHE A 118 5.63 -4.90 -4.00
CA PHE A 118 4.82 -5.61 -4.99
C PHE A 118 5.63 -6.57 -5.86
N ILE A 119 6.93 -6.37 -6.03
CA ILE A 119 7.82 -7.41 -6.56
C ILE A 119 7.86 -8.60 -5.59
N ILE A 120 8.00 -8.36 -4.27
CA ILE A 120 7.96 -9.41 -3.23
C ILE A 120 6.62 -10.15 -3.24
N SER A 121 5.52 -9.45 -3.48
CA SER A 121 4.16 -9.99 -3.40
C SER A 121 3.85 -11.14 -4.38
N GLN A 122 4.62 -11.27 -5.45
CA GLN A 122 4.37 -12.28 -6.49
C GLN A 122 4.35 -13.69 -5.91
N ARG A 123 3.25 -14.43 -6.11
CA ARG A 123 3.06 -15.81 -5.62
C ARG A 123 3.29 -15.98 -4.10
N LYS A 124 2.98 -14.95 -3.31
CA LYS A 124 3.05 -15.01 -1.84
C LYS A 124 1.70 -14.69 -1.22
N SER A 125 1.42 -15.30 -0.07
CA SER A 125 0.30 -14.89 0.79
C SER A 125 0.60 -13.56 1.49
N ILE A 126 -0.43 -12.82 1.90
CA ILE A 126 -0.28 -11.56 2.62
C ILE A 126 0.61 -11.69 3.88
N PRO A 127 0.45 -12.73 4.74
CA PRO A 127 1.36 -12.92 5.86
C PRO A 127 2.82 -13.11 5.43
N ALA A 128 3.08 -13.90 4.37
CA ALA A 128 4.43 -14.11 3.86
C ALA A 128 5.05 -12.84 3.25
N ILE A 129 4.22 -11.95 2.64
CA ILE A 129 4.68 -10.64 2.17
C ILE A 129 5.09 -9.77 3.35
N ARG A 130 4.23 -9.66 4.37
CA ARG A 130 4.49 -8.90 5.61
C ARG A 130 5.81 -9.33 6.25
N THR A 131 6.02 -10.64 6.39
CA THR A 131 7.26 -11.19 6.96
C THR A 131 8.47 -10.79 6.13
N ALA A 132 8.44 -11.00 4.81
CA ALA A 132 9.60 -10.71 3.95
C ALA A 132 9.94 -9.21 3.90
N VAL A 133 8.93 -8.34 3.81
CA VAL A 133 9.12 -6.88 3.80
C VAL A 133 9.69 -6.38 5.14
N GLU A 134 9.21 -6.91 6.26
CA GLU A 134 9.72 -6.54 7.57
C GLU A 134 11.13 -7.10 7.82
N GLN A 135 11.44 -8.31 7.37
CA GLN A 135 12.79 -8.88 7.41
C GLN A 135 13.76 -8.03 6.60
N LEU A 136 13.36 -7.58 5.42
CA LEU A 136 14.18 -6.69 4.59
C LEU A 136 14.44 -5.36 5.28
N ALA A 137 13.42 -4.75 5.89
CA ALA A 137 13.58 -3.52 6.66
C ALA A 137 14.52 -3.69 7.86
N ARG A 138 14.42 -4.81 8.58
CA ARG A 138 15.32 -5.14 9.71
C ARG A 138 16.76 -5.42 9.27
N CYS A 139 16.93 -5.98 8.08
CA CYS A 139 18.25 -6.36 7.57
C CYS A 139 19.13 -5.14 7.29
N CYS A 140 18.58 -4.09 6.69
CA CYS A 140 19.39 -2.95 6.26
C CYS A 140 18.71 -1.57 6.39
N GLY A 141 17.46 -1.50 6.87
CA GLY A 141 16.78 -0.23 7.12
C GLY A 141 17.30 0.48 8.36
N GLU A 142 17.13 1.80 8.44
CA GLU A 142 17.54 2.60 9.60
C GLU A 142 16.69 2.25 10.83
N PRO A 143 17.31 1.83 11.96
CA PRO A 143 16.60 1.55 13.20
C PRO A 143 16.27 2.83 13.97
N LEU A 144 14.99 3.01 14.33
CA LEU A 144 14.49 4.09 15.18
C LEU A 144 13.85 3.52 16.45
N CYS A 145 13.87 4.32 17.53
CA CYS A 145 13.09 4.09 18.74
C CYS A 145 12.18 5.30 18.97
N ALA A 146 10.87 5.08 18.96
CA ALA A 146 9.87 6.10 19.21
C ALA A 146 8.94 5.65 20.34
N GLU A 147 8.99 6.31 21.49
CA GLU A 147 8.17 5.98 22.68
C GLU A 147 8.20 4.49 23.06
N GLY A 148 9.38 3.88 23.01
CA GLY A 148 9.57 2.47 23.35
C GLY A 148 9.26 1.48 22.25
N ASP A 149 8.75 1.92 21.10
CA ASP A 149 8.53 1.06 19.92
C ASP A 149 9.78 1.08 19.03
N GLU A 150 10.30 -0.11 18.74
CA GLU A 150 11.42 -0.30 17.81
C GLU A 150 10.89 -0.42 16.37
N VAL A 151 11.34 0.49 15.54
CA VAL A 151 10.90 0.60 14.14
C VAL A 151 12.12 0.61 13.23
N PHE A 152 12.05 -0.13 12.14
CA PHE A 152 13.04 -0.04 11.07
C PHE A 152 12.39 0.67 9.88
N LEU A 153 13.01 1.73 9.38
CA LEU A 153 12.55 2.39 8.15
C LEU A 153 12.72 1.45 6.96
N PHE A 154 12.00 1.70 5.87
CA PHE A 154 12.21 0.92 4.67
C PHE A 154 13.59 1.26 4.08
N PRO A 155 14.40 0.25 3.65
CA PRO A 155 15.75 0.52 3.18
C PRO A 155 15.76 1.35 1.89
N THR A 156 16.72 2.27 1.82
CA THR A 156 16.96 3.04 0.58
C THR A 156 17.53 2.15 -0.52
N PRO A 157 17.47 2.59 -1.79
CA PRO A 157 18.11 1.86 -2.89
C PRO A 157 19.60 1.56 -2.63
N GLU A 158 20.35 2.53 -2.08
CA GLU A 158 21.78 2.41 -1.77
C GLU A 158 22.02 1.35 -0.68
N GLN A 159 21.19 1.33 0.36
CA GLN A 159 21.27 0.32 1.41
C GLN A 159 21.01 -1.08 0.87
N LEU A 160 20.05 -1.25 -0.06
CA LEU A 160 19.78 -2.54 -0.71
C LEU A 160 20.92 -2.98 -1.62
N CYS A 161 21.56 -2.06 -2.33
CA CYS A 161 22.73 -2.34 -3.15
C CYS A 161 23.93 -2.86 -2.33
N GLY A 162 24.00 -2.49 -1.05
CA GLY A 162 25.05 -2.92 -0.13
C GLY A 162 24.89 -4.37 0.36
N LEU A 163 23.76 -5.03 0.09
CA LEU A 163 23.49 -6.39 0.54
C LEU A 163 23.98 -7.44 -0.46
N THR A 164 24.52 -8.53 0.08
CA THR A 164 24.84 -9.72 -0.72
C THR A 164 23.56 -10.47 -1.11
N GLU A 165 23.66 -11.30 -2.16
CA GLU A 165 22.55 -12.16 -2.58
C GLU A 165 22.10 -13.11 -1.45
N ALA A 166 23.04 -13.61 -0.64
CA ALA A 166 22.73 -14.47 0.52
C ALA A 166 21.85 -13.73 1.54
N GLN A 167 22.22 -12.50 1.93
CA GLN A 167 21.45 -11.69 2.88
C GLN A 167 20.03 -11.39 2.36
N LEU A 168 19.87 -11.09 1.08
CA LEU A 168 18.57 -10.88 0.46
C LEU A 168 17.74 -12.18 0.39
N THR A 169 18.39 -13.32 0.18
CA THR A 169 17.75 -14.62 0.17
C THR A 169 17.21 -14.97 1.57
N ASP A 170 17.97 -14.67 2.62
CA ASP A 170 17.59 -14.88 4.03
C ASP A 170 16.37 -14.03 4.42
N CYS A 171 16.12 -12.90 3.74
CA CYS A 171 14.88 -12.14 3.86
C CYS A 171 13.67 -12.82 3.19
N GLY A 172 13.80 -14.03 2.68
CA GLY A 172 12.72 -14.80 2.07
C GLY A 172 12.31 -14.31 0.69
N LEU A 173 13.21 -13.62 -0.05
CA LEU A 173 12.92 -13.05 -1.37
C LEU A 173 12.92 -14.11 -2.49
N GLY A 174 13.73 -15.15 -2.36
CA GLY A 174 13.86 -16.22 -3.35
C GLY A 174 14.26 -15.68 -4.72
N TYR A 175 13.65 -16.16 -5.80
CA TYR A 175 13.98 -15.74 -7.17
C TYR A 175 13.78 -14.22 -7.44
N ARG A 176 13.13 -13.50 -6.55
CA ARG A 176 12.87 -12.05 -6.66
C ARG A 176 14.08 -11.22 -6.26
N THR A 177 15.07 -11.84 -5.59
CA THR A 177 16.32 -11.18 -5.17
C THR A 177 16.93 -10.40 -6.33
N ARG A 178 17.12 -11.02 -7.50
CA ARG A 178 17.70 -10.37 -8.67
C ARG A 178 16.88 -9.18 -9.18
N TYR A 179 15.53 -9.24 -9.13
CA TYR A 179 14.68 -8.14 -9.57
C TYR A 179 14.80 -6.93 -8.65
N ILE A 180 14.85 -7.19 -7.33
CA ILE A 180 15.03 -6.14 -6.33
C ILE A 180 16.41 -5.51 -6.42
N GLN A 181 17.47 -6.32 -6.63
CA GLN A 181 18.84 -5.82 -6.85
C GLN A 181 18.93 -4.95 -8.10
N HIS A 182 18.34 -5.36 -9.23
CA HIS A 182 18.31 -4.55 -10.45
C HIS A 182 17.55 -3.24 -10.26
N ALA A 183 16.37 -3.27 -9.61
CA ALA A 183 15.62 -2.07 -9.31
C ALA A 183 16.40 -1.13 -8.36
N ALA A 184 17.06 -1.68 -7.34
CA ALA A 184 17.88 -0.91 -6.40
C ALA A 184 19.08 -0.27 -7.10
N ALA A 185 19.77 -1.00 -7.97
CA ALA A 185 20.90 -0.48 -8.75
C ALA A 185 20.46 0.66 -9.68
N GLN A 186 19.32 0.54 -10.37
CA GLN A 186 18.80 1.60 -11.22
C GLN A 186 18.39 2.84 -10.42
N ALA A 187 17.76 2.65 -9.25
CA ALA A 187 17.35 3.75 -8.38
C ALA A 187 18.57 4.46 -7.75
N ALA A 188 19.55 3.71 -7.25
CA ALA A 188 20.79 4.27 -6.70
C ALA A 188 21.63 5.01 -7.76
N ALA A 189 21.58 4.56 -9.01
CA ALA A 189 22.23 5.23 -10.15
C ALA A 189 21.38 6.38 -10.75
N HIS A 190 20.24 6.72 -10.16
CA HIS A 190 19.28 7.72 -10.64
C HIS A 190 18.78 7.50 -12.08
N THR A 191 18.89 6.28 -12.63
CA THR A 191 18.27 5.91 -13.91
C THR A 191 16.81 5.50 -13.76
N LEU A 192 16.39 5.18 -12.53
CA LEU A 192 15.02 5.05 -12.07
C LEU A 192 14.76 6.16 -11.05
N ASP A 193 14.23 7.28 -11.54
CA ASP A 193 13.94 8.47 -10.74
C ASP A 193 12.44 8.53 -10.44
N PHE A 194 12.06 8.34 -9.16
CA PHE A 194 10.66 8.28 -8.72
C PHE A 194 9.95 9.62 -8.80
N ASP A 195 10.67 10.74 -8.65
CA ASP A 195 10.10 12.07 -8.79
C ASP A 195 9.82 12.39 -10.27
N ALA A 196 10.73 12.03 -11.16
CA ALA A 196 10.50 12.13 -12.59
C ALA A 196 9.32 11.24 -13.06
N LEU A 197 9.16 10.06 -12.46
CA LEU A 197 8.01 9.18 -12.72
C LEU A 197 6.70 9.78 -12.24
N ALA A 198 6.70 10.52 -11.14
CA ALA A 198 5.49 11.09 -10.54
C ALA A 198 4.79 12.10 -11.44
N VAL A 199 5.52 12.77 -12.34
CA VAL A 199 4.97 13.79 -13.25
C VAL A 199 4.55 13.21 -14.61
N LEU A 200 4.78 11.93 -14.87
CA LEU A 200 4.37 11.28 -16.12
C LEU A 200 2.83 11.10 -16.18
N PRO A 201 2.25 11.16 -17.38
CA PRO A 201 0.89 10.67 -17.62
C PRO A 201 0.78 9.17 -17.23
N ASP A 202 -0.44 8.72 -16.89
CA ASP A 202 -0.69 7.37 -16.39
C ASP A 202 -0.15 6.27 -17.31
N ASP A 203 -0.38 6.37 -18.62
CA ASP A 203 0.09 5.39 -19.61
C ASP A 203 1.62 5.36 -19.73
N ALA A 204 2.27 6.52 -19.65
CA ALA A 204 3.71 6.63 -19.71
C ALA A 204 4.36 6.07 -18.43
N LEU A 205 3.80 6.39 -17.25
CA LEU A 205 4.21 5.81 -15.97
C LEU A 205 4.08 4.28 -16.00
N PHE A 206 2.92 3.77 -16.38
CA PHE A 206 2.67 2.33 -16.47
C PHE A 206 3.65 1.65 -17.43
N SER A 207 3.84 2.21 -18.62
CA SER A 207 4.78 1.67 -19.62
C SER A 207 6.22 1.68 -19.11
N ARG A 208 6.64 2.74 -18.41
CA ARG A 208 7.99 2.81 -17.81
C ARG A 208 8.19 1.76 -16.72
N LEU A 209 7.19 1.54 -15.88
CA LEU A 209 7.27 0.48 -14.85
C LEU A 209 7.37 -0.92 -15.45
N LEU A 210 6.69 -1.18 -16.57
CA LEU A 210 6.77 -2.47 -17.29
C LEU A 210 8.18 -2.79 -17.84
N THR A 211 9.05 -1.80 -18.01
CA THR A 211 10.43 -2.04 -18.45
C THR A 211 11.33 -2.58 -17.35
N LEU A 212 10.88 -2.58 -16.09
CA LEU A 212 11.66 -3.07 -14.96
C LEU A 212 11.59 -4.59 -14.85
N ASP A 213 12.70 -5.21 -14.50
CA ASP A 213 12.79 -6.64 -14.31
C ASP A 213 11.84 -7.13 -13.20
N GLY A 214 11.04 -8.16 -13.52
CA GLY A 214 10.09 -8.71 -12.59
C GLY A 214 8.81 -7.88 -12.39
N VAL A 215 8.61 -6.80 -13.15
CA VAL A 215 7.42 -5.97 -13.11
C VAL A 215 6.49 -6.31 -14.28
N GLY A 216 5.45 -7.08 -14.01
CA GLY A 216 4.35 -7.32 -14.94
C GLY A 216 3.19 -6.36 -14.71
N LYS A 217 2.13 -6.47 -15.54
CA LYS A 217 0.94 -5.59 -15.51
C LYS A 217 0.35 -5.42 -14.10
N LYS A 218 0.21 -6.50 -13.32
CA LYS A 218 -0.33 -6.46 -11.96
C LYS A 218 0.55 -5.62 -11.03
N VAL A 219 1.86 -5.82 -11.06
CA VAL A 219 2.80 -5.08 -10.21
C VAL A 219 2.81 -3.60 -10.61
N ALA A 220 2.89 -3.30 -11.92
CA ALA A 220 2.85 -1.92 -12.42
C ALA A 220 1.57 -1.19 -11.98
N ASN A 221 0.38 -1.81 -12.13
CA ASN A 221 -0.87 -1.24 -11.64
C ASN A 221 -0.88 -1.00 -10.13
N CYS A 222 -0.32 -1.92 -9.33
CA CYS A 222 -0.19 -1.73 -7.88
C CYS A 222 0.70 -0.53 -7.53
N VAL A 223 1.84 -0.38 -8.20
CA VAL A 223 2.75 0.75 -7.98
C VAL A 223 2.10 2.07 -8.41
N CYS A 224 1.42 2.09 -9.56
CA CYS A 224 0.68 3.26 -10.01
C CYS A 224 -0.42 3.66 -9.00
N LEU A 225 -1.21 2.70 -8.55
CA LEU A 225 -2.33 2.96 -7.63
C LEU A 225 -1.83 3.34 -6.23
N PHE A 226 -1.00 2.50 -5.60
CA PHE A 226 -0.66 2.62 -4.20
C PHE A 226 0.62 3.44 -3.94
N GLY A 227 1.48 3.63 -4.93
CA GLY A 227 2.67 4.47 -4.85
C GLY A 227 2.41 5.89 -5.35
N TYR A 228 1.71 6.01 -6.47
CA TYR A 228 1.50 7.30 -7.13
C TYR A 228 0.07 7.83 -7.03
N GLY A 229 -0.86 7.10 -6.40
CA GLY A 229 -2.25 7.52 -6.25
C GLY A 229 -3.02 7.60 -7.57
N ARG A 230 -2.61 6.84 -8.61
CA ARG A 230 -3.27 6.82 -9.93
C ARG A 230 -4.53 5.96 -9.87
N THR A 231 -5.62 6.56 -9.41
CA THR A 231 -6.87 5.85 -9.09
C THR A 231 -7.62 5.31 -10.31
N ALA A 232 -7.21 5.65 -11.53
CA ALA A 232 -7.66 5.00 -12.77
C ALA A 232 -7.06 3.59 -12.96
N MET A 233 -5.98 3.26 -12.25
CA MET A 233 -5.28 1.99 -12.38
C MET A 233 -5.87 0.93 -11.45
N ALA A 234 -6.33 -0.19 -12.02
CA ALA A 234 -6.96 -1.28 -11.29
C ALA A 234 -6.08 -2.55 -11.37
N PRO A 235 -5.39 -2.95 -10.29
CA PRO A 235 -4.61 -4.19 -10.27
C PRO A 235 -5.51 -5.42 -10.37
N ILE A 236 -5.25 -6.30 -11.35
CA ILE A 236 -5.94 -7.59 -11.49
C ILE A 236 -5.01 -8.67 -10.97
N ASP A 237 -5.29 -9.18 -9.78
CA ASP A 237 -4.65 -10.35 -9.20
C ASP A 237 -5.54 -11.59 -9.31
N VAL A 238 -5.12 -12.71 -8.70
CA VAL A 238 -5.89 -13.97 -8.75
C VAL A 238 -7.27 -13.87 -8.10
N TRP A 239 -7.47 -13.00 -7.11
CA TRP A 239 -8.77 -12.80 -6.45
C TRP A 239 -9.70 -11.99 -7.33
N ILE A 240 -9.18 -10.93 -7.90
CA ILE A 240 -9.92 -10.06 -8.84
C ILE A 240 -10.20 -10.81 -10.14
N GLN A 241 -9.26 -11.64 -10.65
CA GLN A 241 -9.56 -12.45 -11.84
C GLN A 241 -10.71 -13.44 -11.58
N ARG A 242 -10.71 -14.13 -10.44
CA ARG A 242 -11.83 -15.00 -10.06
C ARG A 242 -13.15 -14.24 -9.94
N LEU A 243 -13.11 -13.04 -9.36
CA LEU A 243 -14.28 -12.18 -9.27
C LEU A 243 -14.79 -11.81 -10.66
N ILE A 244 -13.91 -11.43 -11.59
CA ILE A 244 -14.26 -11.09 -12.98
C ILE A 244 -14.94 -12.29 -13.65
N ASP A 245 -14.40 -13.47 -13.45
CA ASP A 245 -14.96 -14.69 -14.07
C ASP A 245 -16.35 -15.04 -13.47
N GLU A 246 -16.52 -14.92 -12.15
CA GLU A 246 -17.74 -15.30 -11.45
C GLU A 246 -18.87 -14.27 -11.56
N GLU A 247 -18.55 -12.96 -11.46
CA GLU A 247 -19.56 -11.90 -11.32
C GLU A 247 -19.72 -11.06 -12.59
N PHE A 248 -18.70 -11.03 -13.47
CA PHE A 248 -18.70 -10.20 -14.69
C PHE A 248 -18.56 -11.01 -16.00
N GLY A 249 -18.74 -12.35 -15.93
CA GLY A 249 -18.70 -13.21 -17.10
C GLY A 249 -17.38 -13.16 -17.87
N GLY A 250 -16.25 -12.99 -17.17
CA GLY A 250 -14.91 -12.92 -17.74
C GLY A 250 -14.55 -11.58 -18.38
N ARG A 251 -15.40 -10.56 -18.29
CA ARG A 251 -15.14 -9.20 -18.84
C ARG A 251 -14.63 -8.29 -17.75
N ASP A 252 -13.50 -7.62 -18.02
CA ASP A 252 -12.94 -6.62 -17.12
C ASP A 252 -13.92 -5.45 -16.92
N PRO A 253 -14.45 -5.22 -15.70
CA PRO A 253 -15.41 -4.15 -15.44
C PRO A 253 -14.73 -2.79 -15.20
N PHE A 254 -13.44 -2.75 -14.88
CA PHE A 254 -12.76 -1.56 -14.36
C PHE A 254 -12.69 -0.38 -15.33
N PRO A 255 -12.53 -0.55 -16.65
CA PRO A 255 -12.54 0.57 -17.58
C PRO A 255 -13.81 1.43 -17.51
N ALA A 256 -14.96 0.84 -17.13
CA ALA A 256 -16.22 1.58 -16.99
C ALA A 256 -16.22 2.58 -15.82
N TYR A 257 -15.35 2.39 -14.83
CA TYR A 257 -15.25 3.26 -13.65
C TYR A 257 -14.27 4.43 -13.82
N GLY A 258 -13.53 4.49 -14.93
CA GLY A 258 -12.61 5.59 -15.25
C GLY A 258 -11.66 5.91 -14.09
N GLN A 259 -11.68 7.15 -13.62
CA GLN A 259 -10.83 7.62 -12.51
C GLN A 259 -11.10 6.97 -11.15
N GLN A 260 -12.14 6.16 -11.03
CA GLN A 260 -12.49 5.47 -9.79
C GLN A 260 -12.15 3.97 -9.82
N ALA A 261 -11.62 3.47 -10.94
CA ALA A 261 -11.38 2.05 -11.19
C ALA A 261 -10.58 1.35 -10.08
N GLY A 262 -9.47 1.94 -9.63
CA GLY A 262 -8.62 1.38 -8.58
C GLY A 262 -9.28 1.39 -7.19
N ILE A 263 -10.13 2.39 -6.92
CA ILE A 263 -10.88 2.44 -5.66
C ILE A 263 -11.98 1.37 -5.66
N VAL A 264 -12.72 1.24 -6.76
CA VAL A 264 -13.72 0.16 -6.94
C VAL A 264 -13.05 -1.20 -6.83
N GLN A 265 -11.90 -1.38 -7.48
CA GLN A 265 -11.12 -2.61 -7.38
C GLN A 265 -10.77 -2.93 -5.94
N GLN A 266 -10.37 -1.95 -5.12
CA GLN A 266 -9.99 -2.17 -3.73
C GLN A 266 -11.19 -2.60 -2.86
N TYR A 267 -12.39 -2.03 -3.06
CA TYR A 267 -13.62 -2.48 -2.40
C TYR A 267 -13.97 -3.91 -2.78
N LEU A 268 -13.94 -4.22 -4.08
CA LEU A 268 -14.25 -5.55 -4.60
C LEU A 268 -13.23 -6.60 -4.11
N PHE A 269 -11.94 -6.27 -4.10
CA PHE A 269 -10.88 -7.14 -3.60
C PHE A 269 -11.05 -7.48 -2.13
N TYR A 270 -11.28 -6.46 -1.29
CA TYR A 270 -11.45 -6.66 0.14
C TYR A 270 -12.67 -7.53 0.45
N TYR A 271 -13.80 -7.25 -0.20
CA TYR A 271 -15.04 -8.03 -0.04
C TYR A 271 -14.85 -9.48 -0.48
N LYS A 272 -14.34 -9.70 -1.70
CA LYS A 272 -14.12 -11.05 -2.25
C LYS A 272 -13.21 -11.90 -1.37
N ARG A 273 -12.09 -11.34 -0.95
CA ARG A 273 -11.13 -12.04 -0.10
C ARG A 273 -11.71 -12.38 1.26
N SER A 274 -12.36 -11.44 1.93
CA SER A 274 -12.90 -11.62 3.27
C SER A 274 -14.04 -12.66 3.30
N THR A 275 -14.94 -12.62 2.34
CA THR A 275 -16.07 -13.56 2.25
C THR A 275 -15.65 -14.96 1.81
N SER A 276 -14.60 -15.08 0.99
CA SER A 276 -14.06 -16.39 0.57
C SER A 276 -13.28 -17.09 1.68
N THR A 277 -12.69 -16.36 2.60
CA THR A 277 -11.93 -16.92 3.73
C THR A 277 -12.86 -17.45 4.83
N GLN A 278 -14.05 -16.89 4.97
CA GLN A 278 -15.07 -17.33 5.95
C GLN A 278 -15.78 -18.64 5.55
N LYS A 279 -15.68 -19.07 4.31
CA LYS A 279 -16.31 -20.31 3.80
C LYS A 279 -15.43 -21.56 3.93
N LYS A 280 -14.22 -21.42 4.49
CA LYS A 280 -13.31 -22.53 4.82
C LYS A 280 -13.23 -22.76 6.32
#